data_df47c731c290207eb09fa8cb8dcae1f0
#
_entry.id   df47c731c290207eb09fa8cb8dcae1f0
#
_cell.length_a   1.000
_cell.length_b   1.000
_cell.length_c   1.000
_cell.angle_alpha   90.00
_cell.angle_beta   90.00
_cell.angle_gamma   90.00
#
_symmetry.space_group_name_H-M   'P 1'
#
loop_
_entity.id
_entity.type
_entity.pdbx_description
1 polymer ?
#
loop_
_entity_poly.entity_id
_entity_poly.type
_entity_poly.pdbx_seq_one_letter_code
_entity_poly.pdbx_strand_id
1 'polypeptide(L)'
;GAVASAIRGKRGQALLRDLAAALDAMPNKRLIAEYLEYGTEVCALGALGRARGIDMSELDPYMREEIAETFDIAGALAAEIDYLNDCDYRHDTPETRWERMRAWVAEKLKVTA
;
A
#
# COMPACT_ATOMS: atom_id res chain seq x y z
N GLY A 1 15.76 9.54 6.57
CA GLY A 1 16.28 8.46 5.76
C GLY A 1 15.56 8.30 4.45
N ALA A 2 15.84 7.22 3.74
CA ALA A 2 15.30 6.97 2.40
C ALA A 2 13.77 6.89 2.38
N VAL A 3 13.17 6.26 3.37
CA VAL A 3 11.70 6.15 3.47
C VAL A 3 11.08 7.53 3.66
N ALA A 4 11.60 8.31 4.60
CA ALA A 4 11.07 9.64 4.87
C ALA A 4 11.19 10.56 3.66
N SER A 5 12.32 10.50 2.95
CA SER A 5 12.52 11.24 1.71
C SER A 5 11.52 10.84 0.62
N ALA A 6 11.33 9.52 0.45
CA ALA A 6 10.41 9.00 -0.56
C ALA A 6 8.97 9.42 -0.26
N ILE A 7 8.59 9.41 1.01
CA ILE A 7 7.25 9.85 1.43
C ILE A 7 7.04 11.33 1.11
N ARG A 8 8.03 12.18 1.37
CA ARG A 8 7.92 13.62 1.16
C ARG A 8 7.90 14.04 -0.31
N GLY A 9 8.42 13.19 -1.19
CA GLY A 9 8.54 13.51 -2.62
C GLY A 9 7.20 13.50 -3.34
N LYS A 10 7.19 14.05 -4.56
CA LYS A 10 5.96 14.13 -5.38
C LYS A 10 5.36 12.77 -5.68
N ARG A 11 6.21 11.80 -6.07
CA ARG A 11 5.74 10.46 -6.39
C ARG A 11 5.15 9.76 -5.16
N GLY A 12 5.82 9.91 -4.02
CA GLY A 12 5.35 9.33 -2.77
C GLY A 12 4.01 9.91 -2.33
N GLN A 13 3.88 11.23 -2.39
CA GLN A 13 2.62 11.87 -2.03
C GLN A 13 1.49 11.52 -3.00
N ALA A 14 1.78 11.44 -4.29
CA ALA A 14 0.79 11.00 -5.29
C ALA A 14 0.31 9.58 -5.00
N LEU A 15 1.24 8.67 -4.71
CA LEU A 15 0.87 7.31 -4.35
C LEU A 15 0.02 7.27 -3.09
N LEU A 16 0.39 8.02 -2.07
CA LEU A 16 -0.35 8.03 -0.81
C LEU A 16 -1.77 8.56 -0.99
N ARG A 17 -1.96 9.59 -1.83
CA ARG A 17 -3.30 10.07 -2.16
C ARG A 17 -4.13 9.01 -2.85
N ASP A 18 -3.54 8.34 -3.83
CA ASP A 18 -4.22 7.28 -4.58
C ASP A 18 -4.53 6.08 -3.68
N LEU A 19 -3.59 5.75 -2.79
CA LEU A 19 -3.76 4.65 -1.84
C LEU A 19 -4.90 4.96 -0.86
N ALA A 20 -4.95 6.18 -0.34
CA ALA A 20 -6.05 6.59 0.53
C ALA A 20 -7.40 6.44 -0.18
N ALA A 21 -7.48 6.92 -1.42
CA ALA A 21 -8.70 6.81 -2.22
C ALA A 21 -9.07 5.36 -2.48
N ALA A 22 -8.09 4.52 -2.82
CA ALA A 22 -8.33 3.10 -3.08
C ALA A 22 -8.84 2.37 -1.84
N LEU A 23 -8.23 2.64 -0.68
CA LEU A 23 -8.66 2.03 0.58
C LEU A 23 -10.08 2.46 0.96
N ASP A 24 -10.38 3.75 0.79
CA ASP A 24 -11.70 4.28 1.12
C ASP A 24 -12.80 3.76 0.18
N ALA A 25 -12.44 3.46 -1.07
CA ALA A 25 -13.39 2.95 -2.07
C ALA A 25 -13.71 1.47 -1.91
N MET A 26 -12.94 0.75 -1.11
CA MET A 26 -13.18 -0.69 -0.92
C MET A 26 -14.54 -0.93 -0.26
N PRO A 27 -15.39 -1.80 -0.84
CA PRO A 27 -16.68 -2.12 -0.23
C PRO A 27 -16.54 -2.83 1.11
N ASN A 28 -15.50 -3.65 1.26
CA ASN A 28 -15.16 -4.32 2.50
C ASN A 28 -13.82 -3.78 2.98
N LYS A 29 -13.81 -3.22 4.18
CA LYS A 29 -12.61 -2.58 4.76
C LYS A 29 -11.73 -3.62 5.42
N ARG A 30 -11.06 -4.43 4.59
CA ARG A 30 -10.19 -5.51 5.05
C ARG A 30 -9.02 -5.72 4.09
N LEU A 31 -7.87 -6.06 4.62
CA LEU A 31 -6.65 -6.33 3.84
C LEU A 31 -6.03 -7.65 4.27
N ILE A 32 -5.42 -8.34 3.30
CA ILE A 32 -4.69 -9.57 3.57
C ILE A 32 -3.19 -9.30 3.63
N ALA A 33 -2.45 -10.24 4.21
CA ALA A 33 -1.00 -10.22 4.24
C ALA A 33 -0.44 -11.16 3.18
N GLU A 34 0.83 -10.99 2.84
CA GLU A 34 1.66 -11.89 2.02
C GLU A 34 1.38 -11.91 0.53
N TYR A 35 0.18 -11.57 0.08
CA TYR A 35 -0.19 -11.57 -1.34
C TYR A 35 -0.65 -10.18 -1.75
N LEU A 36 -0.37 -9.80 -3.00
CA LEU A 36 -0.99 -8.61 -3.59
C LEU A 36 -2.48 -8.84 -3.75
N GLU A 37 -2.84 -10.00 -4.27
CA GLU A 37 -4.22 -10.43 -4.45
C GLU A 37 -4.34 -11.92 -4.16
N TYR A 38 -5.47 -12.30 -3.61
CA TYR A 38 -5.84 -13.69 -3.47
C TYR A 38 -7.36 -13.79 -3.60
N GLY A 39 -7.83 -14.22 -4.76
CA GLY A 39 -9.25 -14.17 -5.08
C GLY A 39 -9.74 -12.73 -5.11
N THR A 40 -10.74 -12.43 -4.31
CA THR A 40 -11.28 -11.06 -4.19
C THR A 40 -10.54 -10.21 -3.14
N GLU A 41 -9.66 -10.84 -2.36
CA GLU A 41 -8.94 -10.17 -1.30
C GLU A 41 -7.66 -9.51 -1.82
N VAL A 42 -7.26 -8.42 -1.19
CA VAL A 42 -6.06 -7.66 -1.56
C VAL A 42 -5.30 -7.19 -0.33
N CYS A 43 -4.00 -6.95 -0.51
CA CYS A 43 -3.22 -6.15 0.45
C CYS A 43 -3.37 -4.67 0.08
N ALA A 44 -2.69 -3.79 0.79
CA ALA A 44 -2.76 -2.34 0.52
C ALA A 44 -2.32 -2.00 -0.91
N LEU A 45 -1.17 -2.50 -1.36
CA LEU A 45 -0.72 -2.27 -2.73
C LEU A 45 -1.63 -2.95 -3.75
N GLY A 46 -2.19 -4.11 -3.41
CA GLY A 46 -3.17 -4.79 -4.25
C GLY A 46 -4.42 -3.96 -4.46
N ALA A 47 -4.92 -3.31 -3.41
CA ALA A 47 -6.05 -2.39 -3.51
C ALA A 47 -5.73 -1.24 -4.47
N LEU A 48 -4.55 -0.65 -4.33
CA LEU A 48 -4.12 0.42 -5.22
C LEU A 48 -3.97 -0.07 -6.67
N GLY A 49 -3.38 -1.24 -6.85
CA GLY A 49 -3.22 -1.83 -8.19
C GLY A 49 -4.54 -2.04 -8.89
N ARG A 50 -5.54 -2.57 -8.20
CA ARG A 50 -6.88 -2.74 -8.75
C ARG A 50 -7.52 -1.39 -9.10
N ALA A 51 -7.38 -0.42 -8.21
CA ALA A 51 -7.91 0.93 -8.45
C ALA A 51 -7.28 1.58 -9.68
N ARG A 52 -6.01 1.32 -9.95
CA ARG A 52 -5.29 1.83 -11.11
C ARG A 52 -5.46 0.98 -12.37
N GLY A 53 -6.15 -0.16 -12.28
CA GLY A 53 -6.32 -1.08 -13.41
C GLY A 53 -5.05 -1.81 -13.81
N ILE A 54 -4.14 -2.02 -12.86
CA ILE A 54 -2.88 -2.72 -13.11
C ILE A 54 -3.12 -4.23 -13.07
N ASP A 55 -2.62 -4.94 -14.08
CA ASP A 55 -2.59 -6.39 -14.05
C ASP A 55 -1.43 -6.84 -13.16
N MET A 56 -1.75 -7.38 -12.00
CA MET A 56 -0.77 -7.80 -11.01
C MET A 56 -0.47 -9.30 -11.05
N SER A 57 -1.02 -10.02 -12.04
CA SER A 57 -0.93 -11.48 -12.10
C SER A 57 0.52 -11.99 -12.22
N GLU A 58 1.40 -11.18 -12.82
CA GLU A 58 2.81 -11.54 -13.01
C GLU A 58 3.73 -10.90 -11.98
N LEU A 59 3.18 -10.14 -11.02
CA LEU A 59 3.98 -9.48 -10.00
C LEU A 59 4.21 -10.40 -8.81
N ASP A 60 5.48 -10.47 -8.39
CA ASP A 60 5.88 -11.16 -7.18
C ASP A 60 6.01 -10.12 -6.07
N PRO A 61 5.24 -10.22 -4.97
CA PRO A 61 5.29 -9.23 -3.90
C PRO A 61 6.65 -9.15 -3.20
N TYR A 62 7.49 -10.18 -3.36
CA TYR A 62 8.83 -10.18 -2.80
C TYR A 62 9.87 -9.51 -3.70
N MET A 63 9.50 -9.18 -4.94
CA MET A 63 10.39 -8.51 -5.90
C MET A 63 10.20 -7.01 -5.78
N ARG A 64 10.83 -6.43 -4.76
CA ARG A 64 10.69 -5.02 -4.37
C ARG A 64 10.84 -4.04 -5.53
N GLU A 65 11.84 -4.27 -6.37
CA GLU A 65 12.13 -3.32 -7.45
C GLU A 65 11.07 -3.34 -8.55
N GLU A 66 10.52 -4.52 -8.84
CA GLU A 66 9.41 -4.62 -9.78
C GLU A 66 8.16 -3.92 -9.23
N ILE A 67 7.90 -4.10 -7.94
CA ILE A 67 6.77 -3.43 -7.27
C ILE A 67 6.97 -1.92 -7.32
N ALA A 68 8.16 -1.44 -6.96
CA ALA A 68 8.46 -0.01 -6.96
C ALA A 68 8.28 0.60 -8.35
N GLU A 69 8.77 -0.08 -9.38
CA GLU A 69 8.63 0.37 -10.75
C GLU A 69 7.17 0.40 -11.20
N THR A 70 6.45 -0.68 -10.91
CA THR A 70 5.03 -0.81 -11.29
C THR A 70 4.17 0.29 -10.66
N PHE A 71 4.42 0.61 -9.40
CA PHE A 71 3.65 1.61 -8.65
C PHE A 71 4.26 3.02 -8.70
N ASP A 72 5.37 3.18 -9.41
CA ASP A 72 6.07 4.47 -9.59
C ASP A 72 6.44 5.14 -8.28
N ILE A 73 7.16 4.39 -7.44
CA ILE A 73 7.69 4.89 -6.17
C ILE A 73 9.12 4.40 -5.95
N ALA A 74 9.79 5.00 -4.98
CA ALA A 74 11.10 4.53 -4.57
C ALA A 74 10.99 3.14 -3.92
N GLY A 75 11.99 2.30 -4.14
CA GLY A 75 12.05 0.96 -3.55
C GLY A 75 11.90 0.96 -2.04
N ALA A 76 12.49 1.96 -1.36
CA ALA A 76 12.39 2.08 0.09
C ALA A 76 10.93 2.28 0.55
N LEU A 77 10.14 3.04 -0.19
CA LEU A 77 8.74 3.26 0.15
C LEU A 77 7.91 2.00 -0.14
N ALA A 78 8.16 1.33 -1.26
CA ALA A 78 7.50 0.07 -1.58
C ALA A 78 7.74 -0.95 -0.46
N ALA A 79 8.98 -1.07 0.00
CA ALA A 79 9.34 -1.97 1.09
C ALA A 79 8.65 -1.62 2.40
N GLU A 80 8.54 -0.33 2.70
CA GLU A 80 7.90 0.13 3.93
C GLU A 80 6.40 -0.20 3.93
N ILE A 81 5.72 0.06 2.81
CA ILE A 81 4.30 -0.25 2.69
C ILE A 81 4.06 -1.75 2.84
N ASP A 82 4.87 -2.56 2.17
CA ASP A 82 4.77 -4.00 2.25
C ASP A 82 5.02 -4.50 3.68
N TYR A 83 6.06 -3.99 4.32
CA TYR A 83 6.39 -4.35 5.70
C TYR A 83 5.24 -4.00 6.65
N LEU A 84 4.71 -2.78 6.54
CA LEU A 84 3.62 -2.34 7.40
C LEU A 84 2.34 -3.14 7.18
N ASN A 85 2.06 -3.49 5.94
CA ASN A 85 0.90 -4.31 5.61
C ASN A 85 1.03 -5.71 6.21
N ASP A 86 2.21 -6.32 6.09
CA ASP A 86 2.46 -7.70 6.49
C ASP A 86 2.91 -7.85 7.94
N CYS A 87 3.23 -6.72 8.59
CA CYS A 87 3.68 -6.72 9.97
C CYS A 87 2.72 -7.54 10.83
N ASP A 88 3.27 -8.58 11.45
CA ASP A 88 2.47 -9.50 12.24
C ASP A 88 2.31 -8.95 13.66
N TYR A 89 1.29 -8.14 13.85
CA TYR A 89 0.92 -7.72 15.18
C TYR A 89 0.05 -8.80 15.80
N ARG A 90 0.35 -9.11 17.03
CA ARG A 90 -0.46 -10.04 17.80
C ARG A 90 -1.91 -9.54 17.77
N HIS A 91 -2.82 -10.40 17.34
CA HIS A 91 -4.26 -10.13 17.22
C HIS A 91 -4.65 -9.29 15.99
N ASP A 92 -3.76 -9.17 14.99
CA ASP A 92 -4.10 -8.48 13.76
C ASP A 92 -5.17 -9.27 13.00
N THR A 93 -6.24 -8.59 12.59
CA THR A 93 -7.26 -9.15 11.71
C THR A 93 -7.21 -8.43 10.37
N PRO A 94 -7.84 -8.96 9.31
CA PRO A 94 -7.92 -8.21 8.05
C PRO A 94 -8.51 -6.80 8.23
N GLU A 95 -9.50 -6.66 9.12
CA GLU A 95 -10.14 -5.38 9.40
C GLU A 95 -9.21 -4.43 10.15
N THR A 96 -8.51 -4.90 11.16
CA THR A 96 -7.54 -4.05 11.88
C THR A 96 -6.35 -3.71 11.01
N ARG A 97 -5.96 -4.59 10.07
CA ARG A 97 -4.92 -4.29 9.10
C ARG A 97 -5.34 -3.15 8.19
N TRP A 98 -6.58 -3.15 7.71
CA TRP A 98 -7.10 -2.05 6.91
C TRP A 98 -7.06 -0.74 7.69
N GLU A 99 -7.56 -0.74 8.93
CA GLU A 99 -7.58 0.44 9.79
C GLU A 99 -6.17 0.98 10.03
N ARG A 100 -5.22 0.10 10.33
CA ARG A 100 -3.84 0.47 10.57
C ARG A 100 -3.20 1.09 9.33
N MET A 101 -3.37 0.45 8.19
CA MET A 101 -2.81 0.97 6.93
C MET A 101 -3.45 2.31 6.57
N ARG A 102 -4.75 2.44 6.72
CA ARG A 102 -5.45 3.69 6.41
C ARG A 102 -4.99 4.82 7.34
N ALA A 103 -4.82 4.53 8.62
CA ALA A 103 -4.32 5.51 9.58
C ALA A 103 -2.89 5.96 9.25
N TRP A 104 -2.04 5.01 8.87
CA TRP A 104 -0.67 5.34 8.46
C TRP A 104 -0.64 6.24 7.24
N VAL A 105 -1.46 5.96 6.24
CA VAL A 105 -1.56 6.80 5.04
C VAL A 105 -2.00 8.21 5.41
N ALA A 106 -3.03 8.33 6.25
CA ALA A 106 -3.52 9.63 6.70
C ALA A 106 -2.42 10.44 7.41
N GLU A 107 -1.65 9.76 8.26
CA GLU A 107 -0.54 10.40 8.98
C GLU A 107 0.56 10.91 8.04
N LYS A 108 0.84 10.16 6.97
CA LYS A 108 1.94 10.49 6.05
C LYS A 108 1.54 11.44 4.93
N LEU A 109 0.26 11.63 4.69
CA LEU A 109 -0.19 12.60 3.71
C LEU A 109 0.10 14.00 4.21
N LYS A 110 0.73 14.81 3.37
CA LYS A 110 0.93 16.20 3.69
C LYS A 110 -0.38 16.95 3.56
N VAL A 111 -0.65 17.76 4.55
CA VAL A 111 -1.70 18.76 4.44
C VAL A 111 -1.15 19.82 3.49
N THR A 112 -1.69 19.89 2.29
CA THR A 112 -1.34 20.93 1.35
C THR A 112 -2.01 22.21 1.83
N ALA A 113 -1.20 23.12 2.21
CA ALA A 113 -1.70 24.44 2.59
C ALA A 113 -2.20 25.16 1.35
#